data_c84ee9bb850a397660c7656076817f24
#
_entry.id   c84ee9bb850a397660c7656076817f24
#
_cell.length_a   1.000
_cell.length_b   1.000
_cell.length_c   1.000
_cell.angle_alpha   90.00
_cell.angle_beta   90.00
_cell.angle_gamma   90.00
#
_symmetry.space_group_name_H-M   'P 1'
#
loop_
_entity.id
_entity.type
_entity.pdbx_description
1 polymer ?
#
loop_
_entity_poly.entity_id
_entity_poly.type
_entity_poly.pdbx_seq_one_letter_code
_entity_poly.pdbx_strand_id
1 'polypeptide(L)'
;MYLRNIFLLNLFVSLIMSQEQLGSDIDGEAANDNSGRSVSLDSDGDRVAIGADLNDGTGTDAGHVRIYSWDGSSWNQLGSDIDGEAAGDAFGFSVSMDSDGDRVAIGGYNNDGTGTDAGHARIYSWDGSSWSQLGSDIDGEAANDYFGHSVSLDSDGDRVAIGGYNND
;
A
#
# COMPACT_ATOMS: atom_id res chain seq x y z
N MET A 1 25.68 -48.85 45.09
CA MET A 1 25.91 -47.64 44.28
C MET A 1 24.98 -47.75 43.06
N TYR A 2 23.76 -47.12 43.20
CA TYR A 2 22.78 -47.20 42.14
C TYR A 2 22.85 -45.98 41.24
N LEU A 3 23.23 -46.18 39.95
CA LEU A 3 23.17 -45.16 38.91
C LEU A 3 21.74 -44.95 38.52
N ARG A 4 21.18 -43.76 38.83
CA ARG A 4 19.87 -43.34 38.30
C ARG A 4 20.09 -42.78 36.88
N ASN A 5 19.62 -43.50 35.85
CA ASN A 5 19.51 -42.98 34.51
C ASN A 5 18.46 -41.89 34.50
N ILE A 6 18.84 -40.64 34.30
CA ILE A 6 17.94 -39.52 34.01
C ILE A 6 17.68 -39.55 32.52
N PHE A 7 16.48 -39.99 32.13
CA PHE A 7 15.97 -39.81 30.76
C PHE A 7 15.52 -38.38 30.60
N LEU A 8 16.31 -37.57 29.87
CA LEU A 8 15.86 -36.27 29.38
C LEU A 8 14.94 -36.50 28.20
N LEU A 9 13.62 -36.38 28.44
CA LEU A 9 12.61 -36.33 27.39
C LEU A 9 12.66 -34.94 26.76
N ASN A 10 13.33 -34.82 25.61
CA ASN A 10 13.26 -33.60 24.78
C ASN A 10 11.87 -33.57 24.11
N LEU A 11 10.94 -32.82 24.71
CA LEU A 11 9.67 -32.51 24.12
C LEU A 11 9.90 -31.43 23.03
N PHE A 12 10.03 -31.84 21.78
CA PHE A 12 9.95 -30.93 20.65
C PHE A 12 8.48 -30.52 20.47
N VAL A 13 8.10 -29.36 20.98
CA VAL A 13 6.85 -28.70 20.61
C VAL A 13 7.07 -28.08 19.24
N SER A 14 6.67 -28.78 18.17
CA SER A 14 6.51 -28.15 16.87
C SER A 14 5.33 -27.20 16.94
N LEU A 15 5.57 -25.90 17.00
CA LEU A 15 4.53 -24.89 16.81
C LEU A 15 4.15 -24.95 15.33
N ILE A 16 3.07 -25.65 15.02
CA ILE A 16 2.44 -25.54 13.71
C ILE A 16 1.71 -24.20 13.73
N MET A 17 2.32 -23.18 13.13
CA MET A 17 1.66 -21.91 12.84
C MET A 17 0.57 -22.23 11.79
N SER A 18 -0.67 -22.43 12.22
CA SER A 18 -1.78 -22.41 11.28
C SER A 18 -1.93 -20.97 10.79
N GLN A 19 -1.80 -20.77 9.49
CA GLN A 19 -2.17 -19.50 8.90
C GLN A 19 -3.70 -19.45 8.86
N GLU A 20 -4.28 -18.56 9.65
CA GLU A 20 -5.72 -18.27 9.63
C GLU A 20 -5.91 -16.89 8.99
N GLN A 21 -6.96 -16.76 8.19
CA GLN A 21 -7.37 -15.47 7.67
C GLN A 21 -7.78 -14.56 8.83
N LEU A 22 -7.25 -13.34 8.84
CA LEU A 22 -7.55 -12.34 9.84
C LEU A 22 -8.76 -11.51 9.40
N GLY A 23 -9.90 -11.77 10.00
CA GLY A 23 -11.16 -11.10 9.67
C GLY A 23 -11.83 -11.59 8.38
N SER A 24 -12.73 -10.78 7.86
CA SER A 24 -13.40 -11.02 6.58
C SER A 24 -12.58 -10.47 5.42
N ASP A 25 -12.94 -10.83 4.20
CA ASP A 25 -12.38 -10.24 2.98
C ASP A 25 -12.60 -8.72 2.96
N ILE A 26 -11.65 -8.01 2.41
CA ILE A 26 -11.78 -6.58 2.08
C ILE A 26 -12.10 -6.50 0.60
N ASP A 27 -13.37 -6.29 0.29
CA ASP A 27 -13.86 -6.25 -1.08
C ASP A 27 -13.59 -4.90 -1.76
N GLY A 28 -13.40 -4.94 -3.08
CA GLY A 28 -13.41 -3.75 -3.94
C GLY A 28 -14.79 -3.11 -3.99
N GLU A 29 -14.88 -1.85 -4.42
CA GLU A 29 -16.15 -1.12 -4.52
C GLU A 29 -17.00 -1.58 -5.69
N ALA A 30 -16.37 -1.79 -6.83
CA ALA A 30 -17.04 -2.20 -8.05
C ALA A 30 -16.25 -3.24 -8.84
N ALA A 31 -16.93 -3.85 -9.81
CA ALA A 31 -16.30 -4.80 -10.70
C ALA A 31 -15.34 -4.08 -11.65
N ASN A 32 -14.17 -4.66 -11.85
CA ASN A 32 -13.08 -4.18 -12.71
C ASN A 32 -12.21 -3.04 -12.13
N ASP A 33 -12.45 -2.56 -10.92
CA ASP A 33 -11.61 -1.53 -10.25
C ASP A 33 -10.17 -2.01 -9.98
N ASN A 34 -9.90 -3.31 -10.14
CA ASN A 34 -8.63 -3.94 -9.80
C ASN A 34 -8.20 -3.75 -8.33
N SER A 35 -9.16 -3.70 -7.39
CA SER A 35 -8.83 -3.63 -5.95
C SER A 35 -7.89 -4.78 -5.57
N GLY A 36 -6.78 -4.46 -4.90
CA GLY A 36 -5.69 -5.40 -4.64
C GLY A 36 -4.60 -5.39 -5.72
N ARG A 37 -4.64 -4.47 -6.69
CA ARG A 37 -3.57 -4.27 -7.67
C ARG A 37 -2.21 -4.13 -7.00
N SER A 38 -2.17 -3.36 -5.93
CA SER A 38 -1.02 -3.19 -5.05
C SER A 38 -1.47 -3.24 -3.60
N VAL A 39 -0.63 -3.78 -2.72
CA VAL A 39 -0.88 -3.85 -1.28
C VAL A 39 0.40 -3.57 -0.51
N SER A 40 0.30 -2.91 0.63
CA SER A 40 1.41 -2.70 1.55
C SER A 40 0.90 -2.76 2.99
N LEU A 41 1.61 -3.51 3.84
CA LEU A 41 1.36 -3.58 5.28
C LEU A 41 2.37 -2.70 6.02
N ASP A 42 1.98 -2.21 7.19
CA ASP A 42 2.91 -1.67 8.18
C ASP A 42 3.72 -2.79 8.88
N SER A 43 4.61 -2.44 9.80
CA SER A 43 5.49 -3.41 10.46
C SER A 43 4.76 -4.36 11.39
N ASP A 44 3.67 -3.93 12.00
CA ASP A 44 2.88 -4.69 12.96
C ASP A 44 1.79 -5.54 12.28
N GLY A 45 1.50 -5.25 11.01
CA GLY A 45 0.50 -5.93 10.21
C GLY A 45 -0.93 -5.56 10.61
N ASP A 46 -1.12 -4.43 11.28
CA ASP A 46 -2.43 -3.95 11.70
C ASP A 46 -2.98 -2.79 10.84
N ARG A 47 -2.19 -2.32 9.86
CA ARG A 47 -2.62 -1.38 8.81
C ARG A 47 -2.23 -1.90 7.44
N VAL A 48 -3.14 -1.72 6.48
CA VAL A 48 -2.92 -2.12 5.08
C VAL A 48 -3.41 -1.04 4.12
N ALA A 49 -2.56 -0.66 3.17
CA ALA A 49 -2.95 0.13 2.00
C ALA A 49 -3.24 -0.80 0.84
N ILE A 50 -4.34 -0.54 0.13
CA ILE A 50 -4.84 -1.33 -1.00
C ILE A 50 -5.12 -0.38 -2.16
N GLY A 51 -4.41 -0.56 -3.27
CA GLY A 51 -4.63 0.19 -4.50
C GLY A 51 -5.63 -0.49 -5.44
N ALA A 52 -6.41 0.34 -6.13
CA ALA A 52 -7.39 -0.04 -7.16
C ALA A 52 -7.23 0.93 -8.33
N ASP A 53 -6.29 0.64 -9.21
CA ASP A 53 -5.80 1.53 -10.26
C ASP A 53 -6.81 1.86 -11.37
N LEU A 54 -7.87 1.09 -11.48
CA LEU A 54 -8.95 1.30 -12.46
C LEU A 54 -10.28 1.75 -11.79
N ASN A 55 -10.24 2.25 -10.55
CA ASN A 55 -11.44 2.79 -9.91
C ASN A 55 -11.89 4.08 -10.60
N ASP A 56 -13.22 4.21 -10.79
CA ASP A 56 -13.87 5.31 -11.53
C ASP A 56 -14.35 6.47 -10.62
N GLY A 57 -13.91 6.56 -9.37
CA GLY A 57 -14.44 7.50 -8.37
C GLY A 57 -14.38 8.96 -8.78
N THR A 58 -13.27 9.44 -9.29
CA THR A 58 -13.09 10.82 -9.79
C THR A 58 -13.10 10.93 -11.31
N GLY A 59 -12.97 9.81 -12.03
CA GLY A 59 -13.00 9.73 -13.48
C GLY A 59 -12.69 8.30 -13.93
N THR A 60 -12.95 7.97 -15.19
CA THR A 60 -12.69 6.63 -15.73
C THR A 60 -11.22 6.27 -15.54
N ASP A 61 -10.96 5.14 -14.86
CA ASP A 61 -9.61 4.64 -14.56
C ASP A 61 -8.70 5.66 -13.84
N ALA A 62 -9.30 6.58 -13.05
CA ALA A 62 -8.53 7.53 -12.24
C ALA A 62 -7.72 6.81 -11.15
N GLY A 63 -8.30 5.75 -10.62
CA GLY A 63 -7.73 4.95 -9.55
C GLY A 63 -7.86 5.57 -8.16
N HIS A 64 -7.71 4.74 -7.14
CA HIS A 64 -7.68 5.17 -5.74
C HIS A 64 -6.84 4.24 -4.85
N VAL A 65 -6.62 4.68 -3.62
CA VAL A 65 -6.08 3.85 -2.54
C VAL A 65 -6.98 3.95 -1.32
N ARG A 66 -7.30 2.79 -0.73
CA ARG A 66 -7.95 2.71 0.59
C ARG A 66 -6.99 2.12 1.61
N ILE A 67 -7.04 2.67 2.80
CA ILE A 67 -6.23 2.20 3.92
C ILE A 67 -7.16 1.69 4.99
N TYR A 68 -6.82 0.52 5.55
CA TYR A 68 -7.60 -0.13 6.60
C TYR A 68 -6.75 -0.35 7.83
N SER A 69 -7.38 -0.32 9.00
CA SER A 69 -6.78 -0.70 10.27
C SER A 69 -7.54 -1.85 10.92
N TRP A 70 -6.80 -2.74 11.58
CA TRP A 70 -7.33 -3.86 12.35
C TRP A 70 -7.66 -3.43 13.77
N ASP A 71 -8.91 -3.62 14.22
CA ASP A 71 -9.35 -3.24 15.58
C ASP A 71 -9.29 -4.40 16.60
N GLY A 72 -8.71 -5.53 16.21
CA GLY A 72 -8.70 -6.77 17.00
C GLY A 72 -9.79 -7.76 16.61
N SER A 73 -10.74 -7.37 15.74
CA SER A 73 -11.87 -8.21 15.30
C SER A 73 -12.22 -8.03 13.83
N SER A 74 -11.99 -6.86 13.26
CA SER A 74 -12.34 -6.50 11.88
C SER A 74 -11.39 -5.46 11.29
N TRP A 75 -11.29 -5.48 9.95
CA TRP A 75 -10.66 -4.43 9.19
C TRP A 75 -11.64 -3.26 9.00
N ASN A 76 -11.26 -2.07 9.42
CA ASN A 76 -12.05 -0.86 9.29
C ASN A 76 -11.30 0.15 8.46
N GLN A 77 -11.97 0.78 7.50
CA GLN A 77 -11.34 1.79 6.67
C GLN A 77 -10.86 2.97 7.53
N LEU A 78 -9.61 3.38 7.32
CA LEU A 78 -8.95 4.45 8.02
C LEU A 78 -8.97 5.73 7.18
N GLY A 79 -9.93 6.59 7.47
CA GLY A 79 -10.16 7.82 6.70
C GLY A 79 -11.00 7.60 5.44
N SER A 80 -10.99 8.61 4.56
CA SER A 80 -11.62 8.54 3.24
C SER A 80 -10.69 7.93 2.21
N ASP A 81 -11.21 7.58 1.04
CA ASP A 81 -10.43 7.17 -0.12
C ASP A 81 -9.42 8.25 -0.49
N ILE A 82 -8.28 7.83 -0.98
CA ILE A 82 -7.28 8.72 -1.56
C ILE A 82 -7.35 8.52 -3.07
N ASP A 83 -8.05 9.45 -3.72
CA ASP A 83 -8.40 9.35 -5.12
C ASP A 83 -7.31 9.90 -6.05
N GLY A 84 -7.23 9.31 -7.25
CA GLY A 84 -6.54 9.92 -8.39
C GLY A 84 -7.22 11.22 -8.81
N GLU A 85 -6.49 12.12 -9.44
CA GLU A 85 -6.99 13.46 -9.75
C GLU A 85 -7.69 13.56 -11.10
N ALA A 86 -7.32 12.72 -12.05
CA ALA A 86 -7.87 12.75 -13.39
C ALA A 86 -8.11 11.35 -13.96
N ALA A 87 -8.98 11.29 -14.96
CA ALA A 87 -9.27 10.05 -15.66
C ALA A 87 -8.01 9.51 -16.37
N GLY A 88 -7.77 8.22 -16.20
CA GLY A 88 -6.66 7.53 -16.82
C GLY A 88 -5.35 7.54 -16.02
N ASP A 89 -5.26 8.25 -14.89
CA ASP A 89 -4.04 8.36 -14.08
C ASP A 89 -3.53 7.04 -13.53
N ALA A 90 -4.42 6.05 -13.38
CA ALA A 90 -4.12 4.76 -12.77
C ALA A 90 -3.48 4.90 -11.36
N PHE A 91 -3.99 5.84 -10.55
CA PHE A 91 -3.50 6.09 -9.19
C PHE A 91 -3.76 4.90 -8.29
N GLY A 92 -2.78 4.53 -7.46
CA GLY A 92 -2.84 3.29 -6.69
C GLY A 92 -2.29 2.06 -7.42
N PHE A 93 -1.69 2.25 -8.62
CA PHE A 93 -0.97 1.18 -9.31
C PHE A 93 0.17 0.61 -8.47
N SER A 94 0.85 1.45 -7.72
CA SER A 94 1.87 1.07 -6.73
C SER A 94 1.63 1.78 -5.41
N VAL A 95 1.84 1.08 -4.29
CA VAL A 95 1.74 1.62 -2.93
C VAL A 95 2.87 1.12 -2.06
N SER A 96 3.33 1.95 -1.13
CA SER A 96 4.28 1.58 -0.08
C SER A 96 3.96 2.34 1.19
N MET A 97 3.85 1.62 2.30
CA MET A 97 3.57 2.17 3.63
C MET A 97 4.86 2.13 4.47
N ASP A 98 5.03 3.07 5.37
CA ASP A 98 6.11 3.06 6.36
C ASP A 98 5.86 2.07 7.49
N SER A 99 6.81 1.96 8.44
CA SER A 99 6.70 0.99 9.55
C SER A 99 5.56 1.27 10.50
N ASP A 100 5.22 2.54 10.74
CA ASP A 100 4.17 2.94 11.68
C ASP A 100 2.78 2.98 11.03
N GLY A 101 2.72 2.80 9.71
CA GLY A 101 1.48 2.82 8.94
C GLY A 101 0.81 4.19 8.90
N ASP A 102 1.54 5.27 9.19
CA ASP A 102 1.02 6.63 9.18
C ASP A 102 1.49 7.47 7.99
N ARG A 103 2.33 6.88 7.11
CA ARG A 103 2.71 7.45 5.82
C ARG A 103 2.54 6.42 4.71
N VAL A 104 2.10 6.89 3.56
CA VAL A 104 1.95 6.07 2.36
C VAL A 104 2.41 6.82 1.13
N ALA A 105 3.24 6.17 0.30
CA ALA A 105 3.56 6.61 -1.05
C ALA A 105 2.68 5.88 -2.05
N ILE A 106 2.14 6.59 -3.01
CA ILE A 106 1.20 6.10 -4.01
C ILE A 106 1.65 6.57 -5.38
N GLY A 107 1.75 5.65 -6.33
CA GLY A 107 2.09 5.96 -7.72
C GLY A 107 0.87 5.91 -8.65
N GLY A 108 0.84 6.86 -9.59
CA GLY A 108 -0.09 6.97 -10.71
C GLY A 108 0.71 7.13 -11.99
N TYR A 109 1.08 6.01 -12.62
CA TYR A 109 2.10 6.00 -13.68
C TYR A 109 1.65 6.60 -15.00
N ASN A 110 0.36 6.80 -15.22
CA ASN A 110 -0.20 7.40 -16.43
C ASN A 110 -0.57 8.88 -16.23
N ASN A 111 -0.28 9.49 -15.09
CA ASN A 111 -0.61 10.90 -14.87
C ASN A 111 0.06 11.81 -15.91
N ASP A 112 -0.70 12.80 -16.40
CA ASP A 112 -0.30 13.70 -17.49
C ASP A 112 0.28 15.05 -16.99
N GLY A 113 0.63 15.18 -15.73
CA GLY A 113 1.01 16.46 -15.09
C GLY A 113 2.11 17.24 -15.81
N THR A 114 3.20 16.58 -16.21
CA THR A 114 4.32 17.21 -16.96
C THR A 114 4.37 16.82 -18.42
N GLY A 115 3.60 15.82 -18.85
CA GLY A 115 3.51 15.32 -20.22
C GLY A 115 2.68 14.05 -20.27
N THR A 116 2.28 13.63 -21.48
CA THR A 116 1.47 12.41 -21.65
C THR A 116 2.18 11.22 -21.03
N ASP A 117 1.49 10.52 -20.09
CA ASP A 117 1.99 9.35 -19.38
C ASP A 117 3.35 9.60 -18.69
N ALA A 118 3.64 10.84 -18.27
CA ALA A 118 4.86 11.15 -17.52
C ALA A 118 4.86 10.42 -16.18
N GLY A 119 3.68 10.28 -15.59
CA GLY A 119 3.46 9.66 -14.31
C GLY A 119 3.85 10.53 -13.13
N HIS A 120 3.34 10.17 -11.96
CA HIS A 120 3.68 10.85 -10.71
C HIS A 120 3.67 9.90 -9.51
N ALA A 121 4.18 10.38 -8.39
CA ALA A 121 3.94 9.79 -7.08
C ALA A 121 3.54 10.87 -6.08
N ARG A 122 2.69 10.50 -5.11
CA ARG A 122 2.24 11.35 -4.00
C ARG A 122 2.48 10.64 -2.69
N ILE A 123 2.81 11.42 -1.68
CA ILE A 123 3.01 10.91 -0.32
C ILE A 123 1.96 11.53 0.57
N TYR A 124 1.32 10.69 1.39
CA TYR A 124 0.30 11.13 2.35
C TYR A 124 0.72 10.76 3.76
N SER A 125 0.26 11.55 4.73
CA SER A 125 0.39 11.26 6.16
C SER A 125 -0.97 11.26 6.85
N TRP A 126 -1.11 10.40 7.84
CA TRP A 126 -2.26 10.32 8.73
C TRP A 126 -2.08 11.25 9.94
N ASP A 127 -3.03 12.17 10.15
CA ASP A 127 -2.99 13.12 11.28
C ASP A 127 -3.79 12.67 12.51
N GLY A 128 -4.31 11.44 12.49
CA GLY A 128 -5.23 10.89 13.50
C GLY A 128 -6.70 11.00 13.10
N SER A 129 -7.04 11.68 12.00
CA SER A 129 -8.42 11.87 11.51
C SER A 129 -8.54 11.79 10.00
N SER A 130 -7.51 12.18 9.26
CA SER A 130 -7.53 12.24 7.80
C SER A 130 -6.14 12.01 7.20
N TRP A 131 -6.13 11.53 5.97
CA TRP A 131 -4.95 11.48 5.13
C TRP A 131 -4.75 12.81 4.45
N SER A 132 -3.57 13.40 4.60
CA SER A 132 -3.19 14.68 4.00
C SER A 132 -1.92 14.54 3.19
N GLN A 133 -1.91 15.08 1.97
CA GLN A 133 -0.74 15.03 1.12
C GLN A 133 0.43 15.81 1.72
N LEU A 134 1.60 15.20 1.72
CA LEU A 134 2.86 15.82 2.12
C LEU A 134 3.58 16.41 0.92
N GLY A 135 3.65 17.73 0.87
CA GLY A 135 4.30 18.44 -0.24
C GLY A 135 3.49 18.48 -1.51
N SER A 136 4.16 18.69 -2.64
CA SER A 136 3.57 18.64 -3.99
C SER A 136 3.76 17.27 -4.60
N ASP A 137 3.16 17.03 -5.74
CA ASP A 137 3.38 15.85 -6.56
C ASP A 137 4.86 15.73 -6.92
N ILE A 138 5.32 14.51 -7.00
CA ILE A 138 6.64 14.17 -7.51
C ILE A 138 6.42 13.62 -8.91
N ASP A 139 6.59 14.49 -9.92
CA ASP A 139 6.25 14.17 -11.29
C ASP A 139 7.42 13.56 -12.05
N GLY A 140 7.09 12.71 -13.05
CA GLY A 140 8.04 12.29 -14.07
C GLY A 140 8.55 13.48 -14.86
N GLU A 141 9.79 13.42 -15.34
CA GLU A 141 10.45 14.55 -16.02
C GLU A 141 10.09 14.69 -17.49
N ALA A 142 9.66 13.61 -18.13
CA ALA A 142 9.31 13.60 -19.54
C ALA A 142 8.11 12.71 -19.85
N ALA A 143 7.48 12.96 -21.01
CA ALA A 143 6.36 12.16 -21.48
C ALA A 143 6.78 10.69 -21.68
N ASN A 144 5.91 9.76 -21.29
CA ASN A 144 6.08 8.31 -21.33
C ASN A 144 7.18 7.74 -20.40
N ASP A 145 7.62 8.49 -19.39
CA ASP A 145 8.52 7.98 -18.36
C ASP A 145 7.85 6.96 -17.45
N TYR A 146 6.53 7.02 -17.35
CA TYR A 146 5.72 6.18 -16.47
C TYR A 146 6.22 6.19 -15.02
N PHE A 147 6.59 7.37 -14.53
CA PHE A 147 7.06 7.58 -13.18
C PHE A 147 5.97 7.23 -12.15
N GLY A 148 6.36 6.63 -11.03
CA GLY A 148 5.37 6.07 -10.08
C GLY A 148 4.92 4.65 -10.40
N HIS A 149 5.50 4.00 -11.44
CA HIS A 149 5.26 2.59 -11.74
C HIS A 149 5.64 1.68 -10.56
N SER A 150 6.61 2.07 -9.77
CA SER A 150 6.96 1.45 -8.50
C SER A 150 7.34 2.51 -7.47
N VAL A 151 6.95 2.29 -6.21
CA VAL A 151 7.30 3.16 -5.08
C VAL A 151 7.79 2.33 -3.90
N SER A 152 8.69 2.88 -3.10
CA SER A 152 9.15 2.28 -1.85
C SER A 152 9.48 3.37 -0.85
N LEU A 153 8.82 3.35 0.32
CA LEU A 153 9.18 4.15 1.48
C LEU A 153 10.20 3.41 2.35
N ASP A 154 11.05 4.14 3.05
CA ASP A 154 11.83 3.58 4.13
C ASP A 154 10.99 3.42 5.41
N SER A 155 11.59 2.82 6.44
CA SER A 155 10.89 2.51 7.68
C SER A 155 10.32 3.72 8.41
N ASP A 156 10.99 4.86 8.30
CA ASP A 156 10.60 6.10 8.99
C ASP A 156 9.70 6.99 8.11
N GLY A 157 9.45 6.58 6.85
CA GLY A 157 8.63 7.29 5.88
C GLY A 157 9.21 8.65 5.46
N ASP A 158 10.51 8.90 5.71
CA ASP A 158 11.17 10.18 5.39
C ASP A 158 11.92 10.15 4.05
N ARG A 159 12.05 8.98 3.44
CA ARG A 159 12.66 8.78 2.12
C ARG A 159 11.79 7.88 1.25
N VAL A 160 11.67 8.27 0.00
CA VAL A 160 10.95 7.48 -1.01
C VAL A 160 11.88 7.19 -2.19
N ALA A 161 11.83 5.97 -2.69
CA ALA A 161 12.38 5.59 -3.99
C ALA A 161 11.20 5.40 -4.96
N ILE A 162 11.30 5.99 -6.14
CA ILE A 162 10.26 5.96 -7.17
C ILE A 162 10.90 5.53 -8.48
N GLY A 163 10.30 4.55 -9.15
CA GLY A 163 10.76 4.04 -10.43
C GLY A 163 9.85 4.45 -11.57
N GLY A 164 10.45 4.90 -12.68
CA GLY A 164 9.81 5.08 -13.98
C GLY A 164 10.15 3.90 -14.89
N TYR A 165 9.16 3.39 -15.63
CA TYR A 165 9.35 2.19 -16.43
C TYR A 165 10.19 2.42 -17.70
N ASN A 166 10.09 3.62 -18.30
CA ASN A 166 10.76 4.01 -19.53
C ASN A 166 11.63 5.27 -19.36
N ASN A 167 12.02 5.62 -18.14
CA ASN A 167 12.89 6.77 -17.93
C ASN A 167 14.26 6.52 -18.59
N ASP A 168 14.67 7.37 -19.59
CA ASP A 168 15.90 7.27 -20.38
C ASP A 168 17.02 8.20 -19.87
#